data_7d9ba719e84a79b7605910abff94e5b9
#
_entry.id   7d9ba719e84a79b7605910abff94e5b9
#
_cell.length_a   1.000
_cell.length_b   1.000
_cell.length_c   1.000
_cell.angle_alpha   90.00
_cell.angle_beta   90.00
_cell.angle_gamma   90.00
#
_symmetry.space_group_name_H-M   'P 1'
#
loop_
_entity.id
_entity.type
_entity.pdbx_description
1 polymer ?
#
loop_
_entity_poly.entity_id
_entity_poly.type
_entity_poly.pdbx_seq_one_letter_code
_entity_poly.pdbx_strand_id
1 'polypeptide(L)'
;CIRDSTIAPHYTMKRQLDDYFNKFYIKLANRFEQLDANNHQIAKDIAQWKESLVAHWDAIKVVSKDTTFLDNGGETGVRYQVKYVIDEQGLDDAIGLELVTLNSLPDSDGRELHQVFPFKMVKHEGNQYTFVTELEPDVAGTFKSCVRMYPKNAYLPHRQDFCYVKWLD
;
A
#
# COMPACT_ATOMS: atom_id res chain seq x y z
N CYS A 1 -22.08 -3.74 -39.87
CA CYS A 1 -22.23 -4.96 -39.07
C CYS A 1 -21.53 -4.77 -37.70
N ILE A 2 -22.17 -5.12 -36.58
CA ILE A 2 -21.61 -4.94 -35.22
C ILE A 2 -20.25 -5.60 -35.10
N ARG A 3 -20.04 -6.76 -35.71
CA ARG A 3 -18.74 -7.46 -35.70
C ARG A 3 -17.61 -6.60 -36.24
N ASP A 4 -17.82 -5.94 -37.35
CA ASP A 4 -16.77 -5.24 -38.09
C ASP A 4 -16.53 -3.82 -37.58
N SER A 5 -17.56 -3.18 -36.99
CA SER A 5 -17.45 -1.82 -36.46
C SER A 5 -17.08 -1.76 -34.97
N THR A 6 -17.47 -2.78 -34.18
CA THR A 6 -17.32 -2.74 -32.72
C THR A 6 -16.39 -3.84 -32.20
N ILE A 7 -16.55 -5.08 -32.67
CA ILE A 7 -15.78 -6.21 -32.10
C ILE A 7 -14.39 -6.30 -32.77
N ALA A 8 -14.30 -6.36 -34.08
CA ALA A 8 -13.05 -6.60 -34.77
C ALA A 8 -11.94 -5.58 -34.43
N PRO A 9 -12.20 -4.26 -34.38
CA PRO A 9 -11.18 -3.29 -34.02
C PRO A 9 -10.62 -3.47 -32.57
N HIS A 10 -11.47 -3.96 -31.66
CA HIS A 10 -11.10 -4.12 -30.25
C HIS A 10 -10.41 -5.44 -29.93
N TYR A 11 -10.53 -6.46 -30.80
CA TYR A 11 -9.98 -7.81 -30.56
C TYR A 11 -8.97 -8.23 -31.64
N THR A 12 -8.14 -7.27 -32.08
CA THR A 12 -7.08 -7.56 -33.06
C THR A 12 -5.81 -8.04 -32.33
N MET A 13 -5.02 -8.88 -33.02
CA MET A 13 -3.70 -9.29 -32.57
C MET A 13 -2.77 -8.06 -32.35
N LYS A 14 -2.87 -7.07 -33.24
CA LYS A 14 -2.09 -5.83 -33.10
C LYS A 14 -2.36 -5.14 -31.78
N ARG A 15 -3.63 -4.92 -31.40
CA ARG A 15 -4.00 -4.31 -30.13
C ARG A 15 -3.49 -5.13 -28.95
N GLN A 16 -3.61 -6.45 -29.01
CA GLN A 16 -3.11 -7.34 -27.97
C GLN A 16 -1.58 -7.20 -27.80
N LEU A 17 -0.83 -7.18 -28.89
CA LEU A 17 0.61 -6.96 -28.86
C LEU A 17 0.97 -5.57 -28.31
N ASP A 18 0.26 -4.53 -28.73
CA ASP A 18 0.45 -3.17 -28.21
C ASP A 18 0.18 -3.10 -26.69
N ASP A 19 -0.87 -3.78 -26.22
CA ASP A 19 -1.20 -3.90 -24.79
C ASP A 19 -0.09 -4.62 -24.01
N TYR A 20 0.39 -5.77 -24.50
CA TYR A 20 1.50 -6.49 -23.83
C TYR A 20 2.79 -5.69 -23.83
N PHE A 21 3.12 -5.06 -24.95
CA PHE A 21 4.34 -4.27 -25.08
C PHE A 21 4.33 -3.10 -24.10
N ASN A 22 3.26 -2.30 -24.10
CA ASN A 22 3.17 -1.09 -23.27
C ASN A 22 2.93 -1.40 -21.78
N LYS A 23 2.13 -2.43 -21.46
CA LYS A 23 1.78 -2.74 -20.07
C LYS A 23 2.83 -3.56 -19.35
N PHE A 24 3.58 -4.39 -20.06
CA PHE A 24 4.50 -5.36 -19.47
C PHE A 24 5.94 -5.24 -19.98
N TYR A 25 6.20 -5.40 -21.28
CA TYR A 25 7.55 -5.57 -21.79
C TYR A 25 8.42 -4.34 -21.63
N ILE A 26 7.93 -3.14 -21.92
CA ILE A 26 8.70 -1.90 -21.72
C ILE A 26 9.04 -1.73 -20.24
N LYS A 27 8.06 -1.96 -19.35
CA LYS A 27 8.27 -1.81 -17.91
C LYS A 27 9.31 -2.79 -17.37
N LEU A 28 9.27 -4.04 -17.85
CA LEU A 28 10.25 -5.06 -17.47
C LEU A 28 11.63 -4.76 -18.03
N ALA A 29 11.74 -4.30 -19.28
CA ALA A 29 13.02 -3.91 -19.87
C ALA A 29 13.67 -2.75 -19.09
N ASN A 30 12.92 -1.67 -18.84
CA ASN A 30 13.42 -0.54 -18.06
C ASN A 30 13.85 -0.95 -16.64
N ARG A 31 13.10 -1.86 -16.03
CA ARG A 31 13.46 -2.40 -14.71
C ARG A 31 14.73 -3.23 -14.76
N PHE A 32 14.87 -4.08 -15.78
CA PHE A 32 16.09 -4.87 -15.98
C PHE A 32 17.30 -3.96 -16.10
N GLU A 33 17.24 -2.93 -16.95
CA GLU A 33 18.30 -1.95 -17.11
C GLU A 33 18.69 -1.25 -15.79
N GLN A 34 17.67 -0.88 -14.98
CA GLN A 34 17.92 -0.30 -13.65
C GLN A 34 18.65 -1.25 -12.70
N LEU A 35 18.21 -2.53 -12.68
CA LEU A 35 18.81 -3.52 -11.78
C LEU A 35 20.21 -3.98 -12.25
N ASP A 36 20.45 -3.97 -13.56
CA ASP A 36 21.74 -4.37 -14.15
C ASP A 36 22.79 -3.26 -14.04
N ALA A 37 22.36 -2.01 -13.97
CA ALA A 37 23.25 -0.85 -13.88
C ALA A 37 24.17 -0.90 -12.65
N ASN A 38 25.35 -0.26 -12.76
CA ASN A 38 26.31 -0.10 -11.67
C ASN A 38 26.69 -1.42 -10.97
N ASN A 39 26.96 -2.46 -11.75
CA ASN A 39 27.33 -3.78 -11.21
C ASN A 39 26.25 -4.36 -10.27
N HIS A 40 24.98 -4.23 -10.67
CA HIS A 40 23.79 -4.71 -9.95
C HIS A 40 23.63 -4.09 -8.55
N GLN A 41 24.04 -2.84 -8.36
CA GLN A 41 24.03 -2.20 -7.04
C GLN A 41 22.61 -2.17 -6.45
N ILE A 42 21.61 -1.75 -7.23
CA ILE A 42 20.21 -1.70 -6.76
C ILE A 42 19.70 -3.09 -6.35
N ALA A 43 20.06 -4.14 -7.09
CA ALA A 43 19.68 -5.50 -6.73
C ALA A 43 20.29 -5.95 -5.40
N LYS A 44 21.57 -5.60 -5.16
CA LYS A 44 22.26 -5.87 -3.89
C LYS A 44 21.63 -5.09 -2.73
N ASP A 45 21.30 -3.82 -2.95
CA ASP A 45 20.66 -2.95 -1.95
C ASP A 45 19.28 -3.49 -1.56
N ILE A 46 18.48 -3.96 -2.53
CA ILE A 46 17.19 -4.62 -2.27
C ILE A 46 17.38 -5.90 -1.45
N ALA A 47 18.37 -6.72 -1.78
CA ALA A 47 18.65 -7.96 -1.04
C ALA A 47 19.03 -7.65 0.40
N GLN A 48 19.94 -6.73 0.62
CA GLN A 48 20.37 -6.29 1.96
C GLN A 48 19.20 -5.67 2.75
N TRP A 49 18.39 -4.84 2.10
CA TRP A 49 17.20 -4.26 2.71
C TRP A 49 16.21 -5.35 3.16
N LYS A 50 15.96 -6.38 2.33
CA LYS A 50 15.10 -7.51 2.69
C LYS A 50 15.63 -8.26 3.90
N GLU A 51 16.93 -8.57 3.94
CA GLU A 51 17.57 -9.25 5.07
C GLU A 51 17.45 -8.43 6.35
N SER A 52 17.76 -7.14 6.29
CA SER A 52 17.63 -6.22 7.41
C SER A 52 16.18 -6.15 7.93
N LEU A 53 15.21 -6.04 7.03
CA LEU A 53 13.80 -5.96 7.41
C LEU A 53 13.31 -7.24 8.07
N VAL A 54 13.68 -8.41 7.55
CA VAL A 54 13.34 -9.71 8.19
C VAL A 54 13.89 -9.79 9.61
N ALA A 55 15.14 -9.36 9.81
CA ALA A 55 15.80 -9.42 11.12
C ALA A 55 15.13 -8.50 12.17
N HIS A 56 14.53 -7.39 11.74
CA HIS A 56 13.95 -6.38 12.65
C HIS A 56 12.42 -6.36 12.66
N TRP A 57 11.75 -7.10 11.77
CA TRP A 57 10.29 -7.02 11.58
C TRP A 57 9.49 -7.18 12.86
N ASP A 58 9.84 -8.16 13.68
CA ASP A 58 9.14 -8.44 14.94
C ASP A 58 9.51 -7.44 16.05
N ALA A 59 10.64 -6.76 15.92
CA ALA A 59 11.09 -5.74 16.86
C ALA A 59 10.41 -4.38 16.66
N ILE A 60 9.77 -4.14 15.50
CA ILE A 60 9.03 -2.90 15.23
C ILE A 60 7.90 -2.73 16.25
N LYS A 61 7.84 -1.55 16.86
CA LYS A 61 6.90 -1.25 17.95
C LYS A 61 6.02 -0.04 17.64
N VAL A 62 4.75 -0.14 18.00
CA VAL A 62 3.86 1.01 18.10
C VAL A 62 4.19 1.75 19.40
N VAL A 63 4.68 2.98 19.29
CA VAL A 63 4.99 3.85 20.43
C VAL A 63 3.74 4.52 20.94
N SER A 64 2.92 5.06 20.03
CA SER A 64 1.62 5.65 20.36
C SER A 64 0.66 5.55 19.18
N LYS A 65 -0.63 5.50 19.50
CA LYS A 65 -1.73 5.65 18.56
C LYS A 65 -2.72 6.67 19.09
N ASP A 66 -3.24 7.51 18.22
CA ASP A 66 -4.21 8.53 18.55
C ASP A 66 -5.21 8.71 17.42
N THR A 67 -6.46 9.01 17.79
CA THR A 67 -7.54 9.30 16.85
C THR A 67 -8.21 10.57 17.28
N THR A 68 -8.11 11.60 16.45
CA THR A 68 -8.65 12.92 16.72
C THR A 68 -9.82 13.19 15.80
N PHE A 69 -10.92 13.67 16.38
CA PHE A 69 -12.04 14.22 15.64
C PHE A 69 -11.61 15.55 15.00
N LEU A 70 -11.87 15.71 13.71
CA LEU A 70 -11.54 16.96 12.99
C LEU A 70 -12.75 17.89 12.89
N ASP A 71 -13.83 17.42 12.28
CA ASP A 71 -15.07 18.18 12.09
C ASP A 71 -16.23 17.25 11.69
N ASN A 72 -17.43 17.81 11.60
CA ASN A 72 -18.55 17.18 10.93
C ASN A 72 -18.32 17.30 9.43
N GLY A 73 -17.63 16.33 8.81
CA GLY A 73 -17.47 16.25 7.36
C GLY A 73 -18.83 16.28 6.67
N GLY A 74 -18.95 16.98 5.56
CA GLY A 74 -20.11 17.20 4.70
C GLY A 74 -21.38 16.34 4.88
N GLU A 75 -22.01 15.94 3.80
CA GLU A 75 -23.27 15.17 3.83
C GLU A 75 -23.14 13.73 4.36
N THR A 76 -21.94 13.18 4.40
CA THR A 76 -21.70 11.75 4.61
C THR A 76 -21.12 11.38 5.97
N GLY A 77 -20.69 12.32 6.81
CA GLY A 77 -20.21 11.89 8.11
C GLY A 77 -19.18 12.76 8.80
N VAL A 78 -18.48 12.15 9.72
CA VAL A 78 -17.53 12.75 10.63
C VAL A 78 -16.12 12.46 10.15
N ARG A 79 -15.26 13.48 10.03
CA ARG A 79 -13.85 13.30 9.67
C ARG A 79 -13.00 13.07 10.91
N TYR A 80 -12.14 12.07 10.80
CA TYR A 80 -11.17 11.73 11.84
C TYR A 80 -9.76 11.77 11.27
N GLN A 81 -8.83 12.20 12.10
CA GLN A 81 -7.40 12.00 11.85
C GLN A 81 -6.91 10.84 12.72
N VAL A 82 -6.26 9.87 12.08
CA VAL A 82 -5.62 8.75 12.77
C VAL A 82 -4.11 8.92 12.66
N LYS A 83 -3.45 8.87 13.83
CA LYS A 83 -2.01 9.06 13.96
C LYS A 83 -1.38 7.85 14.64
N TYR A 84 -0.28 7.39 14.07
CA TYR A 84 0.58 6.36 14.66
C TYR A 84 2.01 6.87 14.76
N VAL A 85 2.67 6.58 15.87
CA VAL A 85 4.11 6.73 16.02
C VAL A 85 4.71 5.33 16.13
N ILE A 86 5.58 5.01 15.19
CA ILE A 86 6.21 3.69 15.06
C ILE A 86 7.70 3.84 15.30
N ASP A 87 8.27 2.98 16.12
CA ASP A 87 9.72 2.81 16.24
C ASP A 87 10.15 1.68 15.28
N GLU A 88 10.82 2.07 14.20
CA GLU A 88 11.26 1.16 13.14
C GLU A 88 12.56 0.41 13.47
N GLN A 89 13.15 0.63 14.63
CA GLN A 89 14.36 -0.05 15.07
C GLN A 89 15.56 0.09 14.10
N GLY A 90 15.66 1.25 13.44
CA GLY A 90 16.76 1.56 12.52
C GLY A 90 16.55 1.08 11.08
N LEU A 91 15.33 0.78 10.66
CA LEU A 91 15.01 0.33 9.29
C LEU A 91 14.89 1.45 8.25
N ASP A 92 14.89 2.71 8.67
CA ASP A 92 14.99 3.90 7.82
C ASP A 92 13.90 4.02 6.73
N ASP A 93 12.66 4.32 7.15
CA ASP A 93 11.45 4.44 6.28
C ASP A 93 11.16 3.17 5.45
N ALA A 94 11.39 2.00 6.05
CA ALA A 94 11.19 0.72 5.38
C ALA A 94 9.76 0.19 5.43
N ILE A 95 8.85 0.89 6.11
CA ILE A 95 7.46 0.45 6.30
C ILE A 95 6.45 1.46 5.76
N GLY A 96 5.28 0.93 5.40
CA GLY A 96 4.08 1.71 5.12
C GLY A 96 2.93 1.25 6.01
N LEU A 97 2.01 2.16 6.28
CA LEU A 97 0.78 1.89 7.03
C LEU A 97 -0.45 2.15 6.17
N GLU A 98 -1.48 1.35 6.38
CA GLU A 98 -2.81 1.54 5.81
C GLU A 98 -3.89 1.30 6.86
N LEU A 99 -4.84 2.22 6.95
CA LEU A 99 -6.10 1.98 7.65
C LEU A 99 -7.06 1.29 6.68
N VAL A 100 -7.59 0.17 7.10
CA VAL A 100 -8.51 -0.66 6.32
C VAL A 100 -9.86 -0.65 7.01
N THR A 101 -10.93 -0.31 6.28
CA THR A 101 -12.30 -0.41 6.75
C THR A 101 -12.98 -1.62 6.13
N LEU A 102 -13.77 -2.31 6.93
CA LEU A 102 -14.45 -3.55 6.56
C LEU A 102 -15.94 -3.43 6.81
N ASN A 103 -16.74 -3.84 5.82
CA ASN A 103 -18.18 -4.07 5.98
C ASN A 103 -18.45 -5.47 6.55
N SER A 104 -19.48 -5.59 7.37
CA SER A 104 -20.04 -6.91 7.70
C SER A 104 -20.84 -7.42 6.52
N LEU A 105 -20.63 -8.68 6.13
CA LEU A 105 -21.46 -9.32 5.12
C LEU A 105 -22.82 -9.71 5.73
N PRO A 106 -23.93 -9.46 5.02
CA PRO A 106 -25.23 -10.00 5.41
C PRO A 106 -25.15 -11.54 5.49
N ASP A 107 -25.79 -12.12 6.47
CA ASP A 107 -25.97 -13.58 6.61
C ASP A 107 -24.67 -14.40 6.80
N SER A 108 -23.55 -13.78 7.17
CA SER A 108 -22.30 -14.49 7.45
C SER A 108 -21.45 -13.75 8.50
N ASP A 109 -20.54 -14.48 9.15
CA ASP A 109 -19.46 -13.88 9.97
C ASP A 109 -18.35 -13.28 9.12
N GLY A 110 -18.50 -13.28 7.80
CA GLY A 110 -17.56 -12.74 6.83
C GLY A 110 -17.52 -11.21 6.84
N ARG A 111 -16.43 -10.70 6.31
CA ARG A 111 -16.20 -9.27 6.13
C ARG A 111 -15.65 -9.02 4.75
N GLU A 112 -16.09 -7.91 4.17
CA GLU A 112 -15.62 -7.44 2.89
C GLU A 112 -14.81 -6.17 3.06
N LEU A 113 -13.73 -6.05 2.28
CA LEU A 113 -12.95 -4.82 2.19
C LEU A 113 -13.86 -3.71 1.64
N HIS A 114 -14.02 -2.63 2.42
CA HIS A 114 -14.75 -1.46 2.00
C HIS A 114 -13.83 -0.42 1.41
N GLN A 115 -12.90 0.10 2.22
CA GLN A 115 -12.02 1.19 1.81
C GLN A 115 -10.63 1.05 2.45
N VAL A 116 -9.61 1.65 1.80
CA VAL A 116 -8.23 1.68 2.28
C VAL A 116 -7.73 3.11 2.27
N PHE A 117 -7.22 3.57 3.41
CA PHE A 117 -6.64 4.89 3.59
C PHE A 117 -5.14 4.74 3.87
N PRO A 118 -4.26 5.10 2.93
CA PRO A 118 -2.84 5.06 3.14
C PRO A 118 -2.40 6.16 4.12
N PHE A 119 -1.51 5.84 5.04
CA PHE A 119 -0.88 6.83 5.89
C PHE A 119 0.24 7.57 5.14
N LYS A 120 0.41 8.83 5.50
CA LYS A 120 1.56 9.65 5.10
C LYS A 120 2.50 9.81 6.29
N MET A 121 3.80 9.61 6.06
CA MET A 121 4.82 9.95 7.03
C MET A 121 4.95 11.48 7.07
N VAL A 122 4.78 12.05 8.26
CA VAL A 122 4.77 13.51 8.48
C VAL A 122 5.92 14.00 9.35
N LYS A 123 6.54 13.11 10.12
CA LYS A 123 7.64 13.46 11.00
C LYS A 123 8.55 12.24 11.23
N HIS A 124 9.85 12.51 11.38
CA HIS A 124 10.86 11.53 11.71
C HIS A 124 11.80 12.11 12.78
N GLU A 125 12.01 11.39 13.88
CA GLU A 125 12.91 11.74 14.97
C GLU A 125 13.64 10.49 15.48
N GLY A 126 14.91 10.36 15.16
CA GLY A 126 15.67 9.14 15.48
C GLY A 126 15.05 7.92 14.81
N ASN A 127 14.70 6.88 15.55
CA ASN A 127 14.04 5.69 15.03
C ASN A 127 12.50 5.80 14.99
N GLN A 128 11.95 6.94 15.40
CA GLN A 128 10.50 7.13 15.47
C GLN A 128 9.96 7.86 14.27
N TYR A 129 9.00 7.24 13.60
CA TYR A 129 8.29 7.73 12.44
C TYR A 129 6.84 8.00 12.77
N THR A 130 6.36 9.21 12.48
CA THR A 130 4.98 9.61 12.69
C THR A 130 4.21 9.50 11.40
N PHE A 131 3.19 8.67 11.40
CA PHE A 131 2.29 8.43 10.28
C PHE A 131 0.91 9.00 10.58
N VAL A 132 0.30 9.65 9.59
CA VAL A 132 -1.03 10.27 9.71
C VAL A 132 -1.85 9.92 8.50
N THR A 133 -3.12 9.62 8.72
CA THR A 133 -4.14 9.54 7.66
C THR A 133 -5.42 10.22 8.13
N GLU A 134 -6.22 10.65 7.17
CA GLU A 134 -7.58 11.16 7.43
C GLU A 134 -8.58 10.14 6.93
N LEU A 135 -9.58 9.88 7.75
CA LEU A 135 -10.69 8.99 7.46
C LEU A 135 -11.94 9.84 7.28
N GLU A 136 -12.49 9.81 6.09
CA GLU A 136 -13.80 10.37 5.77
C GLU A 136 -14.67 9.23 5.22
N PRO A 137 -15.65 8.72 6.01
CA PRO A 137 -16.54 7.69 5.53
C PRO A 137 -17.41 8.21 4.38
N ASP A 138 -17.49 7.45 3.30
CA ASP A 138 -18.31 7.77 2.12
C ASP A 138 -19.76 7.31 2.26
N VAL A 139 -20.04 6.46 3.25
CA VAL A 139 -21.37 5.90 3.54
C VAL A 139 -21.62 5.93 5.05
N ALA A 140 -22.85 6.25 5.43
CA ALA A 140 -23.26 6.16 6.82
C ALA A 140 -23.40 4.69 7.23
N GLY A 141 -22.82 4.33 8.38
CA GLY A 141 -22.89 2.95 8.89
C GLY A 141 -21.84 2.67 9.97
N THR A 142 -21.83 1.42 10.43
CA THR A 142 -20.83 0.94 11.37
C THR A 142 -19.80 0.10 10.63
N PHE A 143 -18.57 0.57 10.61
CA PHE A 143 -17.43 -0.13 10.01
C PHE A 143 -16.52 -0.66 11.10
N LYS A 144 -15.92 -1.81 10.84
CA LYS A 144 -14.75 -2.23 11.59
C LYS A 144 -13.51 -1.70 10.88
N SER A 145 -12.65 -1.02 11.61
CA SER A 145 -11.38 -0.54 11.09
C SER A 145 -10.20 -1.25 11.76
N CYS A 146 -9.15 -1.47 11.01
CA CYS A 146 -7.88 -1.96 11.52
C CYS A 146 -6.74 -1.35 10.71
N VAL A 147 -5.56 -1.25 11.33
CA VAL A 147 -4.36 -0.75 10.67
C VAL A 147 -3.45 -1.90 10.35
N ARG A 148 -2.98 -1.97 9.11
CA ARG A 148 -1.94 -2.91 8.70
C ARG A 148 -0.66 -2.20 8.35
N MET A 149 0.44 -2.81 8.77
CA MET A 149 1.80 -2.43 8.43
C MET A 149 2.35 -3.38 7.38
N TYR A 150 3.09 -2.85 6.42
CA TYR A 150 3.70 -3.62 5.34
C TYR A 150 5.06 -3.02 4.94
N PRO A 151 5.97 -3.83 4.35
CA PRO A 151 7.24 -3.33 3.83
C PRO A 151 7.04 -2.36 2.68
N LYS A 152 7.83 -1.28 2.67
CA LYS A 152 7.82 -0.24 1.65
C LYS A 152 9.22 -0.04 1.10
N ASN A 153 9.37 -0.23 -0.21
CA ASN A 153 10.61 0.08 -0.92
C ASN A 153 10.29 0.50 -2.35
N ALA A 154 10.88 1.60 -2.80
CA ALA A 154 10.63 2.16 -4.13
C ALA A 154 11.01 1.22 -5.29
N TYR A 155 11.92 0.30 -5.04
CA TYR A 155 12.39 -0.67 -6.03
C TYR A 155 11.62 -1.99 -6.03
N LEU A 156 10.65 -2.19 -5.15
CA LEU A 156 9.75 -3.34 -5.25
C LEU A 156 8.73 -3.09 -6.38
N PRO A 157 8.59 -3.99 -7.36
CA PRO A 157 7.62 -3.83 -8.44
C PRO A 157 6.18 -3.89 -7.94
N HIS A 158 5.94 -4.71 -6.92
CA HIS A 158 4.66 -4.85 -6.25
C HIS A 158 4.86 -5.26 -4.79
N ARG A 159 3.91 -4.90 -3.91
CA ARG A 159 3.96 -5.29 -2.48
C ARG A 159 4.00 -6.80 -2.27
N GLN A 160 3.37 -7.56 -3.17
CA GLN A 160 3.36 -9.03 -3.10
C GLN A 160 4.72 -9.69 -3.36
N ASP A 161 5.70 -8.95 -3.90
CA ASP A 161 7.06 -9.48 -4.08
C ASP A 161 7.82 -9.64 -2.75
N PHE A 162 7.28 -9.06 -1.68
CA PHE A 162 7.79 -9.22 -0.32
C PHE A 162 6.64 -9.16 0.69
N CYS A 163 5.97 -10.30 0.89
CA CYS A 163 4.67 -10.44 1.53
C CYS A 163 4.73 -10.45 3.07
N TYR A 164 5.30 -9.42 3.69
CA TYR A 164 5.18 -9.22 5.13
C TYR A 164 4.00 -8.32 5.45
N VAL A 165 3.19 -8.71 6.41
CA VAL A 165 2.05 -7.91 6.91
C VAL A 165 1.92 -8.12 8.41
N LYS A 166 1.72 -7.03 9.15
CA LYS A 166 1.41 -7.05 10.58
C LYS A 166 0.19 -6.16 10.83
N TRP A 167 -0.81 -6.70 11.51
CA TRP A 167 -1.96 -5.93 11.97
C TRP A 167 -1.63 -5.24 13.29
N LEU A 168 -1.94 -3.96 13.36
CA LEU A 168 -1.70 -3.12 14.53
C LEU A 168 -3.04 -2.87 15.23
N ASP A 169 -3.25 -3.47 16.38
CA ASP A 169 -4.48 -3.33 17.18
C ASP A 169 -4.45 -2.09 18.10
#